data_8ddc12da5ac2cac57e412f78e3f086b6
#
_entry.id   8ddc12da5ac2cac57e412f78e3f086b6
#
_cell.length_a   1.000
_cell.length_b   1.000
_cell.length_c   1.000
_cell.angle_alpha   90.00
_cell.angle_beta   90.00
_cell.angle_gamma   90.00
#
_symmetry.space_group_name_H-M   'P 1'
#
loop_
_entity.id
_entity.type
_entity.pdbx_description
1 polymer ?
#
loop_
_entity_poly.entity_id
_entity_poly.type
_entity_poly.pdbx_seq_one_letter_code
_entity_poly.pdbx_strand_id
1 'polypeptide(L)'
;EYILLEVKHKDARVPYGQRLAIQRMVDDFTKAGKKAVAIVCEHKVDDTDKPVVAAFCKVRELYYGGEHKWRPPDSPMNVRQAIDKFRKYAKQHKGG
;
A
#
# COMPACT_ATOMS: atom_id res chain seq x y z
N GLU A 1 12.67 4.27 3.87
CA GLU A 1 11.28 4.19 3.41
C GLU A 1 11.00 2.81 2.85
N TYR A 2 9.95 2.18 3.32
CA TYR A 2 9.56 0.82 2.90
C TYR A 2 8.13 0.84 2.41
N ILE A 3 7.92 0.29 1.22
CA ILE A 3 6.61 0.23 0.59
C ILE A 3 6.30 -1.24 0.28
N LEU A 4 5.25 -1.77 0.89
CA LEU A 4 4.77 -3.11 0.61
C LEU A 4 3.55 -2.99 -0.31
N LEU A 5 3.61 -3.68 -1.44
CA LEU A 5 2.56 -3.57 -2.45
C LEU A 5 1.91 -4.93 -2.68
N GLU A 6 0.60 -4.98 -2.53
CA GLU A 6 -0.20 -6.15 -2.86
C GLU A 6 -1.12 -5.82 -4.02
N VAL A 7 -0.95 -6.51 -5.14
CA VAL A 7 -1.73 -6.28 -6.36
C VAL A 7 -2.76 -7.39 -6.51
N LYS A 8 -4.03 -7.04 -6.59
CA LYS A 8 -5.13 -7.98 -6.75
C LYS A 8 -5.92 -7.70 -8.02
N HIS A 9 -6.50 -8.73 -8.62
CA HIS A 9 -7.49 -8.54 -9.67
C HIS A 9 -8.72 -7.86 -9.06
N LYS A 10 -9.46 -7.08 -9.86
CA LYS A 10 -10.67 -6.42 -9.38
C LYS A 10 -11.58 -7.44 -8.68
N ASP A 11 -12.22 -7.04 -7.60
CA ASP A 11 -13.13 -7.85 -6.80
C ASP A 11 -12.47 -8.98 -6.02
N ALA A 12 -11.19 -9.27 -6.23
CA ALA A 12 -10.48 -10.26 -5.43
C ALA A 12 -10.23 -9.69 -4.03
N ARG A 13 -10.46 -10.52 -3.02
CA ARG A 13 -10.24 -10.12 -1.63
C ARG A 13 -8.81 -10.46 -1.19
N VAL A 14 -8.28 -9.65 -0.29
CA VAL A 14 -7.02 -9.97 0.38
C VAL A 14 -7.38 -10.88 1.56
N PRO A 15 -6.88 -12.14 1.59
CA PRO A 15 -7.16 -13.03 2.72
C PRO A 15 -6.72 -12.40 4.04
N TYR A 16 -7.47 -12.69 5.11
CA TYR A 16 -7.19 -12.12 6.43
C TYR A 16 -5.75 -12.39 6.88
N GLY A 17 -5.28 -13.63 6.72
CA GLY A 17 -3.91 -13.99 7.11
C GLY A 17 -2.84 -13.22 6.34
N GLN A 18 -3.06 -12.99 5.04
CA GLN A 18 -2.14 -12.22 4.22
C GLN A 18 -2.14 -10.75 4.65
N ARG A 19 -3.31 -10.18 4.91
CA ARG A 19 -3.45 -8.81 5.40
C ARG A 19 -2.72 -8.63 6.73
N LEU A 20 -2.89 -9.58 7.63
CA LEU A 20 -2.25 -9.55 8.93
C LEU A 20 -0.72 -9.64 8.81
N ALA A 21 -0.21 -10.49 7.91
CA ALA A 21 1.22 -10.62 7.69
C ALA A 21 1.83 -9.29 7.18
N ILE A 22 1.17 -8.64 6.22
CA ILE A 22 1.61 -7.35 5.69
C ILE A 22 1.60 -6.29 6.79
N GLN A 23 0.53 -6.26 7.58
CA GLN A 23 0.38 -5.32 8.69
C GLN A 23 1.52 -5.47 9.71
N ARG A 24 1.85 -6.72 10.05
CA ARG A 24 2.95 -7.00 10.98
C ARG A 24 4.30 -6.53 10.45
N MET A 25 4.54 -6.71 9.14
CA MET A 25 5.78 -6.23 8.52
C MET A 25 5.89 -4.70 8.62
N VAL A 26 4.81 -3.98 8.31
CA VAL A 26 4.79 -2.51 8.43
C VAL A 26 5.04 -2.09 9.89
N ASP A 27 4.37 -2.75 10.82
CA ASP A 27 4.52 -2.44 12.25
C ASP A 27 5.96 -2.69 12.73
N ASP A 28 6.58 -3.78 12.27
CA ASP A 28 7.97 -4.10 12.64
C ASP A 28 8.94 -3.06 12.10
N PHE A 29 8.79 -2.62 10.85
CA PHE A 29 9.60 -1.54 10.30
C PHE A 29 9.43 -0.26 11.11
N THR A 30 8.19 0.04 11.49
CA THR A 30 7.90 1.25 12.26
C THR A 30 8.55 1.21 13.65
N LYS A 31 8.50 0.04 14.30
CA LYS A 31 9.18 -0.15 15.60
C LYS A 31 10.68 0.00 15.48
N ALA A 32 11.25 -0.32 14.34
CA ALA A 32 12.68 -0.16 14.08
C ALA A 32 13.05 1.27 13.67
N GLY A 33 12.13 2.21 13.73
CA GLY A 33 12.37 3.61 13.39
C GLY A 33 12.31 3.92 11.91
N LYS A 34 11.74 3.01 11.12
CA LYS A 34 11.62 3.18 9.67
C LYS A 34 10.23 3.71 9.29
N LYS A 35 10.14 4.44 8.19
CA LYS A 35 8.85 4.84 7.63
C LYS A 35 8.39 3.75 6.67
N ALA A 36 7.17 3.27 6.86
CA ALA A 36 6.63 2.16 6.08
C ALA A 36 5.15 2.35 5.79
N VAL A 37 4.71 1.85 4.63
CA VAL A 37 3.31 1.84 4.24
C VAL A 37 3.03 0.56 3.46
N ALA A 38 1.83 0.02 3.64
CA ALA A 38 1.32 -1.06 2.79
C ALA A 38 0.22 -0.51 1.90
N ILE A 39 0.24 -0.89 0.65
CA ILE A 39 -0.73 -0.46 -0.37
C ILE A 39 -1.37 -1.70 -0.97
N VAL A 40 -2.70 -1.79 -0.88
CA VAL A 40 -3.47 -2.80 -1.60
C VAL A 40 -4.09 -2.10 -2.81
N CYS A 41 -3.76 -2.58 -3.99
CA CYS A 41 -4.29 -2.02 -5.23
C CYS A 41 -4.93 -3.10 -6.09
N GLU A 42 -5.71 -2.68 -7.09
CA GLU A 42 -6.41 -3.60 -7.97
C GLU A 42 -6.15 -3.27 -9.44
N HIS A 43 -6.21 -4.30 -10.28
CA HIS A 43 -6.16 -4.17 -11.72
C HIS A 43 -7.41 -4.80 -12.34
N LYS A 44 -7.70 -4.39 -13.58
CA LYS A 44 -8.85 -4.89 -14.33
C LYS A 44 -8.44 -5.66 -15.58
N VAL A 45 -7.18 -6.14 -15.61
CA VAL A 45 -6.65 -6.88 -16.73
C VAL A 45 -7.11 -8.34 -16.64
N ASP A 46 -7.98 -8.76 -17.54
CA ASP A 46 -8.51 -10.13 -17.57
C ASP A 46 -7.69 -11.04 -18.49
N ASP A 47 -6.93 -10.46 -19.41
CA ASP A 47 -6.10 -11.19 -20.37
C ASP A 47 -4.71 -11.43 -19.76
N THR A 48 -4.35 -12.69 -19.55
CA THR A 48 -3.05 -13.05 -18.95
C THR A 48 -1.87 -12.70 -19.84
N ASP A 49 -2.10 -12.46 -21.15
CA ASP A 49 -1.04 -12.08 -22.07
C ASP A 49 -0.72 -10.60 -22.02
N LYS A 50 -1.52 -9.80 -21.31
CA LYS A 50 -1.29 -8.38 -21.15
C LYS A 50 -0.60 -8.08 -19.85
N PRO A 51 0.41 -7.18 -19.85
CA PRO A 51 1.11 -6.83 -18.60
C PRO A 51 0.23 -5.99 -17.69
N VAL A 52 0.41 -6.17 -16.38
CA VAL A 52 -0.18 -5.30 -15.37
C VAL A 52 0.88 -4.28 -14.96
N VAL A 53 0.58 -2.99 -15.14
CA VAL A 53 1.48 -1.92 -14.73
C VAL A 53 1.04 -1.43 -13.35
N ALA A 54 1.76 -1.86 -12.31
CA ALA A 54 1.37 -1.58 -10.92
C ALA A 54 1.21 -0.10 -10.63
N ALA A 55 2.05 0.76 -11.22
CA ALA A 55 1.99 2.21 -10.99
C ALA A 55 0.62 2.81 -11.32
N PHE A 56 -0.10 2.22 -12.26
CA PHE A 56 -1.41 2.72 -12.70
C PHE A 56 -2.58 1.99 -12.07
N CYS A 57 -2.33 1.02 -11.20
CA CYS A 57 -3.39 0.29 -10.51
C CYS A 57 -4.10 1.20 -9.50
N LYS A 58 -5.41 0.99 -9.35
CA LYS A 58 -6.21 1.77 -8.41
C LYS A 58 -5.93 1.31 -6.97
N VAL A 59 -5.67 2.25 -6.09
CA VAL A 59 -5.49 1.95 -4.67
C VAL A 59 -6.84 1.66 -4.02
N ARG A 60 -6.92 0.53 -3.31
CA ARG A 60 -8.09 0.17 -2.51
C ARG A 60 -7.94 0.63 -1.07
N GLU A 61 -6.81 0.30 -0.46
CA GLU A 61 -6.58 0.54 0.95
C GLU A 61 -5.11 0.82 1.22
N LEU A 62 -4.87 1.55 2.30
CA LEU A 62 -3.55 1.92 2.78
C LEU A 62 -3.43 1.56 4.26
N TYR A 63 -2.23 1.15 4.66
CA TYR A 63 -1.89 0.92 6.06
C TYR A 63 -0.57 1.62 6.34
N TYR A 64 -0.62 2.75 7.04
CA TYR A 64 0.57 3.49 7.43
C TYR A 64 1.08 2.98 8.77
N GLY A 65 2.39 2.87 8.89
CA GLY A 65 3.00 2.47 10.16
C GLY A 65 2.63 3.43 11.28
N GLY A 66 2.20 2.87 12.40
CA GLY A 66 1.79 3.66 13.56
C GLY A 66 0.32 3.99 13.64
N GLU A 67 -0.43 3.85 12.55
CA GLU A 67 -1.86 4.17 12.56
C GLU A 67 -2.74 3.02 13.03
N HIS A 68 -2.26 1.78 12.94
CA HIS A 68 -2.94 0.57 13.40
C HIS A 68 -4.31 0.30 12.76
N LYS A 69 -4.54 0.82 11.56
CA LYS A 69 -5.78 0.56 10.83
C LYS A 69 -5.58 0.67 9.33
N TRP A 70 -6.33 -0.14 8.59
CA TRP A 70 -6.44 -0.02 7.14
C TRP A 70 -7.50 1.04 6.83
N ARG A 71 -7.23 1.86 5.81
CA ARG A 71 -8.19 2.88 5.39
C ARG A 71 -8.16 3.07 3.88
N PRO A 72 -9.30 3.44 3.28
CA PRO A 72 -9.29 3.81 1.87
C PRO A 72 -8.53 5.11 1.68
N PRO A 73 -8.07 5.42 0.44
CA PRO A 73 -7.47 6.72 0.18
C PRO A 73 -8.53 7.83 0.31
N ASP A 74 -8.09 9.05 0.64
CA ASP A 74 -8.98 10.20 0.81
C ASP A 74 -9.69 10.58 -0.48
N SER A 75 -9.07 10.31 -1.62
CA SER A 75 -9.66 10.51 -2.94
C SER A 75 -9.16 9.39 -3.86
N PRO A 76 -9.88 9.11 -4.96
CA PRO A 76 -9.42 8.08 -5.90
C PRO A 76 -8.00 8.38 -6.37
N MET A 77 -7.12 7.36 -6.31
CA MET A 77 -5.73 7.51 -6.72
C MET A 77 -5.16 6.19 -7.21
N ASN A 78 -4.09 6.28 -8.00
CA ASN A 78 -3.31 5.13 -8.39
C ASN A 78 -2.12 4.93 -7.45
N VAL A 79 -1.41 3.81 -7.63
CA VAL A 79 -0.25 3.47 -6.79
C VAL A 79 0.82 4.54 -6.84
N ARG A 80 1.11 5.09 -8.02
CA ARG A 80 2.12 6.14 -8.17
C ARG A 80 1.81 7.35 -7.31
N GLN A 81 0.55 7.79 -7.34
CA GLN A 81 0.11 8.93 -6.53
C GLN A 81 0.21 8.63 -5.04
N ALA A 82 -0.12 7.40 -4.65
CA ALA A 82 -0.01 6.98 -3.24
C ALA A 82 1.44 6.96 -2.77
N ILE A 83 2.37 6.48 -3.62
CA ILE A 83 3.80 6.48 -3.31
C ILE A 83 4.32 7.90 -3.16
N ASP A 84 3.92 8.80 -4.06
CA ASP A 84 4.35 10.20 -3.99
C ASP A 84 3.87 10.86 -2.69
N LYS A 85 2.64 10.59 -2.29
CA LYS A 85 2.10 11.09 -1.01
C LYS A 85 2.87 10.53 0.18
N PHE A 86 3.16 9.23 0.15
CA PHE A 86 3.92 8.59 1.23
C PHE A 86 5.32 9.19 1.35
N ARG A 87 5.99 9.43 0.23
CA ARG A 87 7.33 10.02 0.25
C ARG A 87 7.33 11.42 0.85
N LYS A 88 6.34 12.22 0.52
CA LYS A 88 6.18 13.55 1.13
C LYS A 88 5.94 13.43 2.63
N TYR A 89 5.08 12.52 3.04
CA TYR A 89 4.82 12.24 4.45
C TYR A 89 6.11 11.83 5.17
N ALA A 90 6.87 10.91 4.59
CA ALA A 90 8.10 10.42 5.20
C ALA A 90 9.14 11.54 5.36
N LYS A 91 9.24 12.45 4.40
CA LYS A 91 10.14 13.60 4.49
C LYS A 91 9.72 14.57 5.59
N GLN A 92 8.43 14.85 5.72
CA GLN A 92 7.90 15.78 6.72
C GLN A 92 8.06 15.26 8.14
N HIS A 93 8.07 13.94 8.31
CA HIS A 93 8.16 13.30 9.62
C HIS A 93 9.54 12.69 9.87
N LYS A 94 10.53 13.06 9.05
CA LYS A 94 11.88 12.54 9.16
C LYS A 94 12.57 13.12 10.40
N GLY A 95 13.22 12.25 11.15
CA GLY A 95 14.05 12.65 12.27
C GLY A 95 13.27 13.18 13.45
N GLY A 96 12.00 12.92 13.45
CA GLY A 96 11.11 13.36 14.50
C GLY A 96 11.75 13.52 15.83
#